data_74cabf9cd292cd056435cc9d3445c832
#
_entry.id   74cabf9cd292cd056435cc9d3445c832
#
_cell.length_a   1.000
_cell.length_b   1.000
_cell.length_c   1.000
_cell.angle_alpha   90.00
_cell.angle_beta   90.00
_cell.angle_gamma   90.00
#
_symmetry.space_group_name_H-M   'P 1'
#
loop_
_entity.id
_entity.type
_entity.pdbx_description
1 polymer ?
#
loop_
_entity_poly.entity_id
_entity_poly.type
_entity_poly.pdbx_seq_one_letter_code
_entity_poly.pdbx_strand_id
1 'polypeptide(L)'
;MKNKLAYICSPYRGNAYKRIRNIAYARHITRVALELGYTPIATHLYLPQILNDDIPAQRRRGLKAGKDILNTCGTIIIGAKYGISEGMASEIEAATGKDTIIII
;
A
#
# COMPACT_ATOMS: atom_id res chain seq x y z
N MET A 1 23.68 -5.35 -4.76
CA MET A 1 22.48 -5.16 -5.61
C MET A 1 21.51 -4.22 -4.94
N LYS A 2 20.90 -3.36 -5.72
CA LYS A 2 19.91 -2.41 -5.20
C LYS A 2 18.58 -3.11 -4.94
N ASN A 3 17.98 -2.85 -3.77
CA ASN A 3 16.65 -3.38 -3.46
C ASN A 3 15.59 -2.64 -4.28
N LYS A 4 14.98 -3.34 -5.24
CA LYS A 4 13.94 -2.79 -6.13
C LYS A 4 12.52 -2.97 -5.60
N LEU A 5 12.34 -3.65 -4.48
CA LEU A 5 11.01 -3.85 -3.91
C LEU A 5 10.45 -2.52 -3.42
N ALA A 6 9.26 -2.20 -3.86
CA ALA A 6 8.57 -0.97 -3.50
C ALA A 6 7.19 -1.29 -2.93
N TYR A 7 6.93 -0.82 -1.73
CA TYR A 7 5.63 -0.97 -1.09
C TYR A 7 4.69 0.12 -1.60
N ILE A 8 3.53 -0.28 -2.09
CA ILE A 8 2.52 0.66 -2.59
C ILE A 8 1.63 1.07 -1.41
N CYS A 9 1.74 2.34 -1.04
CA CYS A 9 0.96 2.94 0.04
C CYS A 9 -0.16 3.79 -0.57
N SER A 10 -1.39 3.32 -0.49
CA SER A 10 -2.56 4.00 -1.05
C SER A 10 -3.78 3.71 -0.19
N PRO A 11 -4.86 4.52 -0.30
CA PRO A 11 -6.05 4.29 0.52
C PRO A 11 -6.79 3.02 0.09
N TYR A 12 -7.47 2.38 1.05
CA TYR A 12 -8.31 1.22 0.76
C TYR A 12 -9.71 1.36 1.34
N ARG A 13 -9.82 1.64 2.63
CA ARG A 13 -11.09 1.60 3.36
C ARG A 13 -12.07 2.69 2.93
N GLY A 14 -13.35 2.38 3.08
CA GLY A 14 -14.45 3.26 2.75
C GLY A 14 -15.68 2.47 2.37
N ASN A 15 -16.73 3.15 1.90
CA ASN A 15 -17.92 2.49 1.37
C ASN A 15 -17.58 1.78 0.04
N ALA A 16 -18.55 1.06 -0.53
CA ALA A 16 -18.35 0.27 -1.75
C ALA A 16 -17.80 1.12 -2.90
N TYR A 17 -18.32 2.31 -3.09
CA TYR A 17 -17.85 3.23 -4.14
C TYR A 17 -16.38 3.61 -3.94
N LYS A 18 -16.02 3.98 -2.71
CA LYS A 18 -14.64 4.37 -2.39
C LYS A 18 -13.69 3.18 -2.53
N ARG A 19 -14.12 1.97 -2.17
CA ARG A 19 -13.29 0.78 -2.33
C ARG A 19 -12.99 0.49 -3.79
N ILE A 20 -13.98 0.61 -4.67
CA ILE A 20 -13.78 0.45 -6.12
C ILE A 20 -12.80 1.49 -6.64
N ARG A 21 -12.99 2.75 -6.26
CA ARG A 21 -12.07 3.84 -6.62
C ARG A 21 -10.65 3.56 -6.13
N ASN A 22 -10.52 3.12 -4.89
CA ASN A 22 -9.22 2.90 -4.26
C ASN A 22 -8.48 1.71 -4.89
N ILE A 23 -9.21 0.66 -5.27
CA ILE A 23 -8.63 -0.48 -5.99
C ILE A 23 -8.09 -0.03 -7.34
N ALA A 24 -8.88 0.73 -8.10
CA ALA A 24 -8.46 1.26 -9.40
C ALA A 24 -7.22 2.15 -9.26
N TYR A 25 -7.19 2.98 -8.23
CA TYR A 25 -6.06 3.86 -7.95
C TYR A 25 -4.80 3.06 -7.56
N ALA A 26 -4.93 2.06 -6.69
CA ALA A 26 -3.80 1.20 -6.32
C ALA A 26 -3.21 0.48 -7.53
N ARG A 27 -4.07 0.02 -8.45
CA ARG A 27 -3.64 -0.61 -9.71
C ARG A 27 -2.86 0.39 -10.57
N HIS A 28 -3.33 1.63 -10.65
CA HIS A 28 -2.65 2.69 -11.38
C HIS A 28 -1.26 2.98 -10.81
N ILE A 29 -1.15 3.15 -9.48
CA ILE A 29 0.13 3.42 -8.82
C ILE A 29 1.09 2.24 -9.01
N THR A 30 0.57 1.01 -8.95
CA THR A 30 1.37 -0.19 -9.20
C THR A 30 1.95 -0.19 -10.60
N ARG A 31 1.15 0.20 -11.61
CA ARG A 31 1.64 0.32 -12.99
C ARG A 31 2.72 1.39 -13.10
N VAL A 32 2.52 2.55 -12.49
CA VAL A 32 3.52 3.62 -12.49
C VAL A 32 4.84 3.14 -11.88
N ALA A 33 4.76 2.41 -10.77
CA ALA A 33 5.93 1.83 -10.11
C ALA A 33 6.71 0.90 -11.05
N LEU A 34 6.00 0.05 -11.78
CA LEU A 34 6.62 -0.84 -12.79
C LEU A 34 7.31 -0.02 -13.88
N GLU A 35 6.67 1.03 -14.36
CA GLU A 35 7.24 1.90 -15.39
C GLU A 35 8.49 2.64 -14.90
N LEU A 36 8.55 2.92 -13.61
CA LEU A 36 9.74 3.54 -12.98
C LEU A 36 10.87 2.52 -12.70
N GLY A 37 10.64 1.24 -12.97
CA GLY A 37 11.66 0.21 -12.81
C GLY A 37 11.66 -0.48 -11.45
N TYR A 38 10.63 -0.28 -10.63
CA TYR A 38 10.49 -0.95 -9.35
C TYR A 38 9.74 -2.27 -9.48
N THR A 39 9.89 -3.12 -8.46
CA THR A 39 9.07 -4.31 -8.28
C THR A 39 8.04 -4.00 -7.19
N PRO A 40 6.80 -3.64 -7.55
CA PRO A 40 5.83 -3.15 -6.59
C PRO A 40 5.11 -4.27 -5.87
N ILE A 41 4.80 -4.03 -4.60
CA ILE A 41 3.94 -4.92 -3.82
C ILE A 41 2.78 -4.07 -3.29
N ALA A 42 1.58 -4.33 -3.81
CA ALA A 42 0.36 -3.62 -3.45
C ALA A 42 -0.54 -4.56 -2.65
N THR A 43 -0.40 -4.53 -1.33
CA THR A 43 -1.11 -5.44 -0.42
C THR A 43 -2.62 -5.30 -0.52
N HIS A 44 -3.13 -4.09 -0.81
CA HIS A 44 -4.57 -3.85 -0.97
C HIS A 44 -5.17 -4.52 -2.19
N LEU A 45 -4.36 -5.00 -3.12
CA LEU A 45 -4.86 -5.68 -4.31
C LEU A 45 -5.08 -7.19 -4.10
N TYR A 46 -4.56 -7.77 -3.01
CA TYR A 46 -4.76 -9.19 -2.78
C TYR A 46 -5.17 -9.57 -1.34
N LEU A 47 -4.63 -8.93 -0.31
CA LEU A 47 -4.97 -9.30 1.07
C LEU A 47 -6.48 -9.20 1.37
N PRO A 48 -7.22 -8.16 0.90
CA PRO A 48 -8.65 -8.09 1.14
C PRO A 48 -9.47 -9.20 0.48
N GLN A 49 -8.91 -9.91 -0.47
CA GLN A 49 -9.58 -11.07 -1.07
C GLN A 49 -9.45 -12.32 -0.21
N ILE A 50 -8.51 -12.32 0.72
CA ILE A 50 -8.22 -13.45 1.61
C ILE A 50 -8.76 -13.19 3.02
N LEU A 51 -8.63 -11.94 3.50
CA LEU A 51 -8.99 -11.53 4.84
C LEU A 51 -10.18 -10.58 4.82
N ASN A 52 -11.09 -10.77 5.77
CA ASN A 52 -12.22 -9.85 5.95
C ASN A 52 -11.82 -8.75 6.94
N ASP A 53 -11.67 -7.53 6.42
CA ASP A 53 -11.23 -6.37 7.18
C ASP A 53 -12.25 -5.91 8.24
N ASP A 54 -13.51 -6.36 8.14
CA ASP A 54 -14.55 -6.08 9.13
C ASP A 54 -14.46 -6.99 10.36
N ILE A 55 -13.65 -8.06 10.30
CA ILE A 55 -13.40 -8.94 11.43
C ILE A 55 -12.10 -8.51 12.10
N PRO A 56 -12.14 -8.05 13.38
CA PRO A 56 -10.96 -7.45 14.03
C PRO A 56 -9.70 -8.34 14.01
N ALA A 57 -9.84 -9.63 14.22
CA ALA A 57 -8.70 -10.55 14.21
C ALA A 57 -8.07 -10.64 12.81
N GLN A 58 -8.90 -10.68 11.75
CA GLN A 58 -8.43 -10.74 10.38
C GLN A 58 -7.82 -9.41 9.96
N ARG A 59 -8.40 -8.29 10.39
CA ARG A 59 -7.83 -6.97 10.15
C ARG A 59 -6.42 -6.87 10.75
N ARG A 60 -6.23 -7.33 11.99
CA ARG A 60 -4.91 -7.32 12.64
C ARG A 60 -3.89 -8.17 11.86
N ARG A 61 -4.32 -9.34 11.37
CA ARG A 61 -3.47 -10.21 10.55
C ARG A 61 -3.02 -9.50 9.27
N GLY A 62 -3.95 -8.80 8.60
CA GLY A 62 -3.65 -8.05 7.39
C GLY A 62 -2.70 -6.89 7.64
N LEU A 63 -2.91 -6.14 8.71
CA LEU A 63 -2.04 -5.01 9.08
C LEU A 63 -0.63 -5.49 9.39
N LYS A 64 -0.49 -6.62 10.13
CA LYS A 64 0.80 -7.20 10.43
C LYS A 64 1.51 -7.68 9.17
N ALA A 65 0.79 -8.39 8.30
CA ALA A 65 1.37 -8.87 7.04
C ALA A 65 1.85 -7.70 6.17
N GLY A 66 1.07 -6.62 6.10
CA GLY A 66 1.47 -5.42 5.37
C GLY A 66 2.75 -4.81 5.92
N LYS A 67 2.88 -4.72 7.24
CA LYS A 67 4.11 -4.19 7.87
C LYS A 67 5.31 -5.10 7.64
N ASP A 68 5.12 -6.41 7.70
CA ASP A 68 6.20 -7.36 7.44
C ASP A 68 6.71 -7.21 6.01
N ILE A 69 5.80 -7.03 5.05
CA ILE A 69 6.15 -6.80 3.65
C ILE A 69 6.86 -5.46 3.49
N LEU A 70 6.34 -4.40 4.09
CA LEU A 70 6.95 -3.08 4.04
C LEU A 70 8.39 -3.11 4.54
N ASN A 71 8.65 -3.88 5.60
CA ASN A 71 10.00 -4.01 6.16
C ASN A 71 11.00 -4.62 5.19
N THR A 72 10.55 -5.40 4.22
CA THR A 72 11.44 -5.99 3.20
C THR A 72 11.68 -5.06 2.01
N CYS A 73 10.88 -4.01 1.86
CA CYS A 73 10.98 -3.09 0.73
C CYS A 73 12.00 -1.99 1.00
N GLY A 74 12.78 -1.63 -0.03
CA GLY A 74 13.71 -0.51 0.06
C GLY A 74 13.06 0.84 -0.18
N THR A 75 11.86 0.85 -0.75
CA THR A 75 11.15 2.06 -1.18
C THR A 75 9.68 1.98 -0.79
N ILE A 76 9.10 3.11 -0.42
CA ILE A 76 7.65 3.28 -0.29
C ILE A 76 7.17 4.24 -1.38
N ILE A 77 6.13 3.86 -2.10
CA ILE A 77 5.50 4.71 -3.13
C ILE A 77 4.12 5.09 -2.63
N ILE A 78 3.92 6.37 -2.42
CA ILE A 78 2.71 6.91 -1.79
C ILE A 78 1.80 7.50 -2.88
N GLY A 79 0.61 6.95 -3.01
CA GLY A 79 -0.44 7.53 -3.86
C GLY A 79 -1.27 8.52 -3.05
N ALA A 80 -1.08 9.81 -3.29
CA ALA A 80 -1.60 10.88 -2.45
C ALA A 80 -2.83 11.60 -3.04
N LYS A 81 -3.33 11.17 -4.19
CA LYS A 81 -4.43 11.86 -4.89
C LYS A 81 -5.68 12.07 -4.02
N TYR A 82 -6.00 11.11 -3.18
CA TYR A 82 -7.20 11.17 -2.32
C TYR A 82 -6.87 11.46 -0.86
N GLY A 83 -5.69 12.02 -0.59
CA GLY A 83 -5.23 12.35 0.75
C GLY A 83 -4.51 11.19 1.43
N ILE A 84 -4.09 11.42 2.65
CA ILE A 84 -3.37 10.44 3.47
C ILE A 84 -4.34 9.94 4.55
N SER A 85 -4.75 8.67 4.46
CA SER A 85 -5.59 8.06 5.48
C SER A 85 -4.76 7.72 6.72
N GLU A 86 -5.45 7.39 7.81
CA GLU A 86 -4.80 6.98 9.05
C GLU A 86 -3.91 5.75 8.85
N GLY A 87 -4.40 4.77 8.09
CA GLY A 87 -3.62 3.58 7.76
C GLY A 87 -2.39 3.90 6.94
N MET A 88 -2.52 4.80 5.97
CA MET A 88 -1.38 5.27 5.17
C MET A 88 -0.35 5.99 6.04
N ALA A 89 -0.80 6.86 6.95
CA ALA A 89 0.11 7.58 7.85
C ALA A 89 0.93 6.61 8.71
N SER A 90 0.32 5.55 9.20
CA SER A 90 1.01 4.50 9.96
C SER A 90 2.08 3.80 9.13
N GLU A 91 1.78 3.50 7.87
CA GLU A 91 2.76 2.88 6.96
C GLU A 91 3.90 3.83 6.62
N ILE A 92 3.60 5.11 6.39
CA ILE A 92 4.60 6.12 6.09
C ILE A 92 5.56 6.28 7.28
N GLU A 93 5.03 6.30 8.50
CA GLU A 93 5.85 6.38 9.71
C GLU A 93 6.75 5.15 9.84
N ALA A 94 6.21 3.95 9.57
CA ALA A 94 6.97 2.70 9.62
C ALA A 94 8.06 2.64 8.53
N ALA A 95 7.95 3.45 7.47
CA ALA A 95 8.90 3.48 6.36
C ALA A 95 10.04 4.48 6.57
N THR A 96 10.20 5.04 7.77
CA THR A 96 11.29 5.97 8.08
C THR A 96 12.64 5.36 7.70
N GLY A 97 13.45 6.10 6.96
CA GLY A 97 14.76 5.64 6.48
C GLY A 97 14.73 4.96 5.11
N LYS A 98 13.55 4.70 4.55
CA LYS A 98 13.43 4.16 3.20
C LYS A 98 13.31 5.30 2.18
N ASP A 99 13.62 4.98 0.91
CA ASP A 99 13.35 5.92 -0.18
C ASP A 99 11.83 6.14 -0.29
N THR A 100 11.43 7.38 -0.52
CA THR A 100 10.02 7.76 -0.59
C THR A 100 9.72 8.44 -1.92
N ILE A 101 8.71 7.94 -2.64
CA ILE A 101 8.21 8.54 -3.86
C ILE A 101 6.74 8.87 -3.63
N ILE A 102 6.36 10.10 -3.93
CA ILE A 102 4.97 10.56 -3.79
C ILE A 102 4.40 10.79 -5.18
N ILE A 103 3.24 10.16 -5.45
CA ILE A 103 2.51 10.31 -6.71
C ILE A 103 1.14 10.91 -6.38
N ILE A 104 0.75 11.88 -7.17
CA ILE A 104 -0.55 12.53 -7.03
C ILE A 104 -1.55 11.99 -8.04
#